data_cf6884cbfeaab21b052e2ac1d2b34fc0
#
_entry.id   cf6884cbfeaab21b052e2ac1d2b34fc0
#
_cell.length_a   1.000
_cell.length_b   1.000
_cell.length_c   1.000
_cell.angle_alpha   90.00
_cell.angle_beta   90.00
_cell.angle_gamma   90.00
#
_symmetry.space_group_name_H-M   'P 1'
#
loop_
_entity.id
_entity.type
_entity.pdbx_description
1 polymer ?
#
loop_
_entity_poly.entity_id
_entity_poly.type
_entity_poly.pdbx_seq_one_letter_code
_entity_poly.pdbx_strand_id
1 'polypeptide(L)'
;MYCHKKGDHRYRAMVHQSCARPHCEVMDSTERLIDLAIQTRLLSLDSRGWGIADEPFFVADLGQVIRQHRRWRVNLPDVHPFFAVKCNPDPNLLKLLADLGTGFDCASIEELRTVLSLGVDPCRIIFANPCKSASSLVFAARTGVTRTTFDNLDELDTIRTFLPNAQLVLRIFASDSDALIDLGEKFGATVETSLPLLQRARELGLDVCGVSFHVGTGASNTSAYVNAIRHAKIVFGYGKSLGFDMKLLDIGGGFQDCNLEDIACSLRPILKEEFPPGVRLIAEPGRYYARSAYTLVCKILSRRRHIGTDDHDKPDMLYQNDGVYGSFMNVLIEKETVRPSLVAYTWPFHSHDNDTRRKLQEHRYTIWGPTCDSVDCVAKDVPMNSEIRIGDWLKYKNMGAYTTATATQFNGFSNQHDVIYINTESMDYQAMHWKALANLHQDHLRTFTISV
;
A
#
# COMPACT_ATOMS: atom_id res chain seq x y z
N MET A 1 12.74 21.42 58.51
CA MET A 1 13.50 20.39 59.23
C MET A 1 13.11 19.04 58.66
N TYR A 2 14.07 18.44 57.95
CA TYR A 2 14.32 16.99 57.77
C TYR A 2 13.44 16.23 56.77
N CYS A 3 13.93 15.33 56.02
CA CYS A 3 15.29 14.82 55.67
C CYS A 3 15.14 13.98 54.40
N HIS A 4 16.12 14.04 53.54
CA HIS A 4 16.30 13.18 52.37
C HIS A 4 16.37 11.70 52.72
N LYS A 5 15.74 10.84 51.90
CA LYS A 5 16.31 9.52 51.58
C LYS A 5 16.21 9.23 50.11
N LYS A 6 17.39 9.15 49.50
CA LYS A 6 17.61 8.58 48.14
C LYS A 6 17.35 7.07 48.20
N GLY A 7 16.55 6.56 47.30
CA GLY A 7 16.38 5.13 47.02
C GLY A 7 16.92 4.84 45.65
N ASP A 8 18.04 4.13 45.65
CA ASP A 8 18.78 3.64 44.48
C ASP A 8 18.03 2.44 43.87
N HIS A 9 17.41 2.63 42.70
CA HIS A 9 16.86 1.53 41.91
C HIS A 9 17.72 1.31 40.67
N ARG A 10 18.73 0.47 40.84
CA ARG A 10 19.43 -0.19 39.72
C ARG A 10 18.49 -1.17 39.06
N TYR A 11 17.90 -0.79 37.93
CA TYR A 11 17.29 -1.74 37.00
C TYR A 11 18.39 -2.46 36.21
N ARG A 12 18.57 -3.74 36.54
CA ARG A 12 19.35 -4.68 35.75
C ARG A 12 18.73 -4.79 34.35
N ALA A 13 19.44 -4.33 33.34
CA ALA A 13 19.18 -4.66 31.97
C ALA A 13 19.40 -6.16 31.77
N MET A 14 18.30 -6.91 31.59
CA MET A 14 18.37 -8.25 31.02
C MET A 14 18.64 -8.12 29.52
N VAL A 15 19.85 -8.45 29.14
CA VAL A 15 20.26 -8.62 27.76
C VAL A 15 19.51 -9.85 27.21
N HIS A 16 18.44 -9.61 26.44
CA HIS A 16 17.91 -10.61 25.53
C HIS A 16 18.91 -10.81 24.40
N GLN A 17 19.64 -11.90 24.44
CA GLN A 17 20.31 -12.43 23.26
C GLN A 17 19.24 -12.81 22.24
N SER A 18 18.95 -11.91 21.29
CA SER A 18 18.12 -12.19 20.14
C SER A 18 18.86 -13.13 19.20
N CYS A 19 18.20 -14.21 18.86
CA CYS A 19 18.57 -15.13 17.79
C CYS A 19 18.56 -14.39 16.44
N ALA A 20 19.64 -13.71 16.08
CA ALA A 20 19.79 -13.02 14.83
C ALA A 20 20.73 -13.81 13.91
N ARG A 21 20.19 -14.64 12.99
CA ARG A 21 21.00 -15.09 11.85
C ARG A 21 20.34 -15.66 10.59
N PRO A 22 19.05 -15.83 10.38
CA PRO A 22 18.58 -16.06 8.99
C PRO A 22 18.11 -14.79 8.25
N HIS A 23 17.76 -13.71 8.95
CA HIS A 23 17.19 -12.52 8.29
C HIS A 23 18.19 -11.69 7.48
N CYS A 24 19.45 -11.66 7.86
CA CYS A 24 20.46 -10.80 7.20
C CYS A 24 20.89 -11.35 5.84
N GLU A 25 21.02 -12.67 5.68
CA GLU A 25 21.45 -13.27 4.40
C GLU A 25 20.35 -13.23 3.33
N VAL A 26 19.08 -13.40 3.71
CA VAL A 26 17.94 -13.33 2.79
C VAL A 26 17.71 -11.90 2.29
N MET A 27 17.84 -10.88 3.16
CA MET A 27 17.73 -9.48 2.75
C MET A 27 18.83 -9.08 1.77
N ASP A 28 20.06 -9.55 1.95
CA ASP A 28 21.16 -9.24 1.05
C ASP A 28 20.96 -9.88 -0.34
N SER A 29 20.42 -11.09 -0.42
CA SER A 29 20.11 -11.75 -1.69
C SER A 29 18.95 -11.06 -2.45
N THR A 30 17.90 -10.62 -1.76
CA THR A 30 16.77 -9.89 -2.36
C THR A 30 17.23 -8.54 -2.93
N GLU A 31 18.00 -7.78 -2.18
CA GLU A 31 18.54 -6.49 -2.64
C GLU A 31 19.42 -6.66 -3.89
N ARG A 32 20.27 -7.69 -3.91
CA ARG A 32 21.10 -8.00 -5.08
C ARG A 32 20.28 -8.30 -6.33
N LEU A 33 19.16 -9.01 -6.21
CA LEU A 33 18.28 -9.32 -7.34
C LEU A 33 17.57 -8.06 -7.85
N ILE A 34 17.13 -7.19 -6.97
CA ILE A 34 16.57 -5.88 -7.35
C ILE A 34 17.62 -5.05 -8.08
N ASP A 35 18.85 -4.97 -7.55
CA ASP A 35 19.94 -4.22 -8.18
C ASP A 35 20.33 -4.82 -9.54
N LEU A 36 20.36 -6.14 -9.69
CA LEU A 36 20.61 -6.82 -10.95
C LEU A 36 19.51 -6.49 -11.99
N ALA A 37 18.25 -6.49 -11.60
CA ALA A 37 17.13 -6.12 -12.46
C ALA A 37 17.27 -4.67 -12.95
N ILE A 38 17.60 -3.75 -12.04
CA ILE A 38 17.85 -2.34 -12.36
C ILE A 38 19.01 -2.23 -13.36
N GLN A 39 20.16 -2.83 -13.07
CA GLN A 39 21.34 -2.78 -13.95
C GLN A 39 21.04 -3.34 -15.34
N THR A 40 20.35 -4.48 -15.42
CA THR A 40 19.96 -5.08 -16.71
C THR A 40 19.07 -4.13 -17.52
N ARG A 41 18.11 -3.46 -16.87
CA ARG A 41 17.26 -2.46 -17.54
C ARG A 41 18.08 -1.29 -18.04
N LEU A 42 18.98 -0.73 -17.23
CA LEU A 42 19.80 0.41 -17.61
C LEU A 42 20.71 0.06 -18.79
N LEU A 43 21.34 -1.10 -18.80
CA LEU A 43 22.13 -1.58 -19.96
C LEU A 43 21.28 -1.70 -21.23
N SER A 44 20.03 -2.16 -21.12
CA SER A 44 19.11 -2.25 -22.26
C SER A 44 18.68 -0.89 -22.80
N LEU A 45 18.61 0.14 -21.96
CA LEU A 45 18.29 1.50 -22.37
C LEU A 45 19.44 2.13 -23.16
N ASP A 46 20.68 1.94 -22.72
CA ASP A 46 21.88 2.46 -23.38
C ASP A 46 22.03 1.93 -24.83
N SER A 47 21.64 0.69 -25.07
CA SER A 47 21.74 0.06 -26.40
C SER A 47 20.76 0.65 -27.43
N ARG A 48 19.73 1.41 -27.01
CA ARG A 48 18.68 1.96 -27.87
C ARG A 48 18.95 3.37 -28.38
N GLY A 49 20.04 4.00 -27.95
CA GLY A 49 20.44 5.35 -28.38
C GLY A 49 19.78 6.49 -27.58
N TRP A 50 20.23 7.71 -27.87
CA TRP A 50 19.82 8.92 -27.19
C TRP A 50 18.31 9.20 -27.31
N GLY A 51 17.63 9.45 -26.18
CA GLY A 51 16.28 10.00 -26.12
C GLY A 51 15.13 9.06 -25.73
N ILE A 52 15.37 7.75 -25.51
CA ILE A 52 14.34 6.80 -25.05
C ILE A 52 14.54 6.40 -23.57
N ALA A 53 15.66 6.83 -22.99
CA ALA A 53 16.17 6.34 -21.69
C ALA A 53 15.87 7.26 -20.49
N ASP A 54 14.90 8.16 -20.61
CA ASP A 54 14.67 9.18 -19.58
C ASP A 54 13.42 8.93 -18.73
N GLU A 55 12.68 7.85 -18.97
CA GLU A 55 11.48 7.52 -18.20
C GLU A 55 11.83 6.79 -16.89
N PRO A 56 11.16 7.13 -15.78
CA PRO A 56 11.26 6.36 -14.55
C PRO A 56 10.65 4.98 -14.73
N PHE A 57 11.04 4.02 -13.90
CA PHE A 57 10.48 2.68 -13.93
C PHE A 57 10.44 2.03 -12.55
N PHE A 58 9.62 1.00 -12.40
CA PHE A 58 9.54 0.20 -11.19
C PHE A 58 10.20 -1.15 -11.33
N VAL A 59 10.73 -1.65 -10.22
CA VAL A 59 11.02 -3.08 -10.01
C VAL A 59 10.07 -3.60 -8.95
N ALA A 60 9.24 -4.59 -9.32
CA ALA A 60 8.25 -5.21 -8.44
C ALA A 60 8.71 -6.62 -8.04
N ASP A 61 8.97 -6.83 -6.75
CA ASP A 61 9.26 -8.15 -6.20
C ASP A 61 7.97 -8.87 -5.79
N LEU A 62 7.46 -9.71 -6.65
CA LEU A 62 6.28 -10.54 -6.38
C LEU A 62 6.53 -11.57 -5.26
N GLY A 63 7.78 -11.97 -5.04
CA GLY A 63 8.17 -12.82 -3.91
C GLY A 63 7.91 -12.14 -2.56
N GLN A 64 8.10 -10.83 -2.48
CA GLN A 64 7.76 -10.07 -1.28
C GLN A 64 6.26 -10.14 -0.95
N VAL A 65 5.40 -10.07 -1.96
CA VAL A 65 3.94 -10.21 -1.77
C VAL A 65 3.58 -11.60 -1.22
N ILE A 66 4.24 -12.65 -1.72
CA ILE A 66 4.06 -14.02 -1.23
C ILE A 66 4.50 -14.14 0.25
N ARG A 67 5.65 -13.56 0.61
CA ARG A 67 6.14 -13.52 2.00
C ARG A 67 5.14 -12.80 2.91
N GLN A 68 4.60 -11.65 2.47
CA GLN A 68 3.58 -10.91 3.22
C GLN A 68 2.30 -11.74 3.38
N HIS A 69 1.86 -12.46 2.36
CA HIS A 69 0.68 -13.30 2.45
C HIS A 69 0.87 -14.45 3.48
N ARG A 70 2.01 -15.13 3.47
CA ARG A 70 2.33 -16.16 4.47
C ARG A 70 2.37 -15.58 5.88
N ARG A 71 3.00 -14.42 6.03
CA ARG A 71 3.10 -13.71 7.30
C ARG A 71 1.73 -13.31 7.84
N TRP A 72 0.81 -12.86 6.96
CA TRP A 72 -0.58 -12.60 7.31
C TRP A 72 -1.27 -13.85 7.84
N ARG A 73 -1.16 -14.96 7.09
CA ARG A 73 -1.78 -16.25 7.47
C ARG A 73 -1.29 -16.80 8.80
N VAL A 74 -0.06 -16.51 9.18
CA VAL A 74 0.51 -16.92 10.50
C VAL A 74 -0.03 -16.02 11.61
N ASN A 75 -0.10 -14.73 11.40
CA ASN A 75 -0.45 -13.76 12.44
C ASN A 75 -1.96 -13.59 12.63
N LEU A 76 -2.74 -13.66 11.56
CA LEU A 76 -4.20 -13.48 11.53
C LEU A 76 -4.88 -14.63 10.76
N PRO A 77 -4.76 -15.90 11.23
CA PRO A 77 -5.25 -17.07 10.49
C PRO A 77 -6.75 -17.06 10.25
N ASP A 78 -7.52 -16.46 11.17
CA ASP A 78 -8.98 -16.42 11.13
C ASP A 78 -9.52 -15.17 10.39
N VAL A 79 -8.66 -14.21 10.02
CA VAL A 79 -9.04 -12.98 9.32
C VAL A 79 -8.63 -13.08 7.86
N HIS A 80 -9.63 -13.16 6.97
CA HIS A 80 -9.39 -13.29 5.53
C HIS A 80 -9.05 -11.92 4.91
N PRO A 81 -7.91 -11.76 4.21
CA PRO A 81 -7.54 -10.49 3.62
C PRO A 81 -8.32 -10.22 2.33
N PHE A 82 -8.86 -9.03 2.21
CA PHE A 82 -9.43 -8.43 1.00
C PHE A 82 -8.52 -7.28 0.56
N PHE A 83 -7.77 -7.48 -0.49
CA PHE A 83 -6.80 -6.46 -0.93
C PHE A 83 -7.52 -5.19 -1.39
N ALA A 84 -7.12 -4.04 -0.84
CA ALA A 84 -7.65 -2.74 -1.24
C ALA A 84 -7.04 -2.28 -2.57
N VAL A 85 -7.79 -2.45 -3.68
CA VAL A 85 -7.32 -2.21 -5.06
C VAL A 85 -6.81 -0.79 -5.26
N LYS A 86 -7.47 0.19 -4.63
CA LYS A 86 -7.08 1.62 -4.64
C LYS A 86 -5.63 1.88 -4.21
N CYS A 87 -5.03 0.96 -3.47
CA CYS A 87 -3.65 1.08 -3.01
C CYS A 87 -2.64 0.91 -4.15
N ASN A 88 -2.86 -0.10 -4.99
CA ASN A 88 -2.04 -0.39 -6.16
C ASN A 88 -2.84 -1.27 -7.14
N PRO A 89 -3.30 -0.73 -8.26
CA PRO A 89 -4.09 -1.46 -9.24
C PRO A 89 -3.26 -2.25 -10.27
N ASP A 90 -1.99 -2.53 -9.99
CA ASP A 90 -1.11 -3.28 -10.91
C ASP A 90 -1.70 -4.66 -11.23
N PRO A 91 -1.93 -4.99 -12.53
CA PRO A 91 -2.59 -6.23 -12.92
C PRO A 91 -1.87 -7.50 -12.46
N ASN A 92 -0.53 -7.51 -12.43
CA ASN A 92 0.24 -8.69 -12.01
C ASN A 92 0.20 -8.88 -10.49
N LEU A 93 0.19 -7.78 -9.72
CA LEU A 93 -0.04 -7.83 -8.29
C LEU A 93 -1.45 -8.38 -7.99
N LEU A 94 -2.47 -7.83 -8.65
CA LEU A 94 -3.86 -8.27 -8.45
C LEU A 94 -4.04 -9.74 -8.84
N LYS A 95 -3.44 -10.17 -9.95
CA LYS A 95 -3.48 -11.57 -10.39
C LYS A 95 -2.82 -12.50 -9.37
N LEU A 96 -1.63 -12.16 -8.89
CA LEU A 96 -0.95 -12.94 -7.84
C LEU A 96 -1.79 -13.04 -6.58
N LEU A 97 -2.37 -11.94 -6.10
CA LEU A 97 -3.23 -11.93 -4.91
C LEU A 97 -4.50 -12.77 -5.13
N ALA A 98 -5.09 -12.73 -6.34
CA ALA A 98 -6.21 -13.59 -6.70
C ALA A 98 -5.84 -15.07 -6.62
N ASP A 99 -4.66 -15.45 -7.12
CA ASP A 99 -4.13 -16.83 -7.10
C ASP A 99 -3.76 -17.30 -5.68
N LEU A 100 -3.32 -16.38 -4.81
CA LEU A 100 -3.10 -16.62 -3.39
C LEU A 100 -4.42 -16.76 -2.59
N GLY A 101 -5.56 -16.51 -3.24
CA GLY A 101 -6.88 -16.71 -2.63
C GLY A 101 -7.40 -15.50 -1.85
N THR A 102 -6.81 -14.30 -1.95
CA THR A 102 -7.35 -13.10 -1.29
C THR A 102 -8.72 -12.71 -1.86
N GLY A 103 -9.53 -12.00 -1.06
CA GLY A 103 -10.63 -11.18 -1.58
C GLY A 103 -10.12 -9.82 -2.06
N PHE A 104 -11.06 -8.97 -2.52
CA PHE A 104 -10.75 -7.62 -3.00
C PHE A 104 -11.75 -6.59 -2.47
N ASP A 105 -11.22 -5.48 -1.91
CA ASP A 105 -11.95 -4.25 -1.62
C ASP A 105 -11.87 -3.36 -2.86
N CYS A 106 -13.03 -3.12 -3.48
CA CYS A 106 -13.18 -2.26 -4.66
C CYS A 106 -14.05 -1.05 -4.31
N ALA A 107 -13.65 0.12 -4.79
CA ALA A 107 -14.35 1.38 -4.54
C ALA A 107 -14.98 2.01 -5.79
N SER A 108 -14.76 1.45 -6.98
CA SER A 108 -15.25 1.99 -8.25
C SER A 108 -15.62 0.89 -9.27
N ILE A 109 -16.32 1.28 -10.34
CA ILE A 109 -16.64 0.37 -11.47
C ILE A 109 -15.34 -0.15 -12.11
N GLU A 110 -14.33 0.69 -12.27
CA GLU A 110 -13.08 0.29 -12.92
C GLU A 110 -12.31 -0.73 -12.08
N GLU A 111 -12.29 -0.57 -10.76
CA GLU A 111 -11.70 -1.57 -9.87
C GLU A 111 -12.49 -2.89 -9.92
N LEU A 112 -13.83 -2.84 -9.89
CA LEU A 112 -14.67 -4.03 -10.05
C LEU A 112 -14.39 -4.72 -11.39
N ARG A 113 -14.34 -3.96 -12.49
CA ARG A 113 -14.09 -4.48 -13.83
C ARG A 113 -12.71 -5.15 -13.91
N THR A 114 -11.70 -4.49 -13.37
CA THR A 114 -10.32 -5.00 -13.35
C THR A 114 -10.25 -6.33 -12.61
N VAL A 115 -10.78 -6.41 -11.40
CA VAL A 115 -10.75 -7.63 -10.59
C VAL A 115 -11.56 -8.76 -11.24
N LEU A 116 -12.76 -8.46 -11.76
CA LEU A 116 -13.60 -9.45 -12.43
C LEU A 116 -12.95 -9.98 -13.73
N SER A 117 -12.22 -9.13 -14.47
CA SER A 117 -11.50 -9.56 -15.69
C SER A 117 -10.39 -10.58 -15.42
N LEU A 118 -9.89 -10.64 -14.18
CA LEU A 118 -8.94 -11.66 -13.74
C LEU A 118 -9.60 -13.02 -13.42
N GLY A 119 -10.92 -13.14 -13.57
CA GLY A 119 -11.67 -14.34 -13.25
C GLY A 119 -11.95 -14.54 -11.76
N VAL A 120 -11.87 -13.48 -10.96
CA VAL A 120 -12.20 -13.54 -9.53
C VAL A 120 -13.71 -13.69 -9.35
N ASP A 121 -14.10 -14.67 -8.53
CA ASP A 121 -15.51 -14.88 -8.18
C ASP A 121 -16.08 -13.63 -7.46
N PRO A 122 -17.25 -13.10 -7.88
CA PRO A 122 -17.90 -11.97 -7.23
C PRO A 122 -18.08 -12.12 -5.71
N CYS A 123 -18.23 -13.33 -5.18
CA CYS A 123 -18.32 -13.57 -3.74
C CYS A 123 -17.03 -13.25 -2.96
N ARG A 124 -15.90 -13.10 -3.66
CA ARG A 124 -14.60 -12.66 -3.12
C ARG A 124 -14.41 -11.14 -3.21
N ILE A 125 -15.43 -10.39 -3.63
CA ILE A 125 -15.36 -8.93 -3.79
C ILE A 125 -16.30 -8.29 -2.76
N ILE A 126 -15.85 -7.18 -2.17
CA ILE A 126 -16.68 -6.23 -1.44
C ILE A 126 -16.61 -4.87 -2.14
N PHE A 127 -17.77 -4.29 -2.47
CA PHE A 127 -17.84 -2.92 -2.98
C PHE A 127 -17.87 -1.95 -1.79
N ALA A 128 -16.69 -1.60 -1.28
CA ALA A 128 -16.50 -0.94 0.01
C ALA A 128 -16.50 0.60 -0.06
N ASN A 129 -17.27 1.19 -0.97
CA ASN A 129 -17.51 2.63 -0.99
C ASN A 129 -18.91 2.92 -0.41
N PRO A 130 -19.05 3.63 0.74
CA PRO A 130 -20.34 3.91 1.35
C PRO A 130 -21.29 4.79 0.53
N CYS A 131 -20.78 5.53 -0.46
CA CYS A 131 -21.56 6.39 -1.35
C CYS A 131 -21.33 6.00 -2.80
N LYS A 132 -22.33 5.44 -3.46
CA LYS A 132 -22.21 4.89 -4.81
C LYS A 132 -23.18 5.55 -5.79
N SER A 133 -22.76 5.71 -7.04
CA SER A 133 -23.65 6.14 -8.11
C SER A 133 -24.61 5.01 -8.51
N ALA A 134 -25.78 5.37 -9.02
CA ALA A 134 -26.75 4.41 -9.56
C ALA A 134 -26.13 3.49 -10.62
N SER A 135 -25.29 4.03 -11.52
CA SER A 135 -24.59 3.25 -12.55
C SER A 135 -23.64 2.21 -11.95
N SER A 136 -22.98 2.54 -10.83
CA SER A 136 -22.09 1.61 -10.13
C SER A 136 -22.85 0.45 -9.50
N LEU A 137 -24.01 0.72 -8.91
CA LEU A 137 -24.88 -0.32 -8.34
C LEU A 137 -25.47 -1.21 -9.42
N VAL A 138 -25.90 -0.65 -10.56
CA VAL A 138 -26.37 -1.42 -11.71
C VAL A 138 -25.26 -2.32 -12.26
N PHE A 139 -24.02 -1.83 -12.33
CA PHE A 139 -22.89 -2.64 -12.75
C PHE A 139 -22.64 -3.79 -11.77
N ALA A 140 -22.62 -3.52 -10.46
CA ALA A 140 -22.46 -4.54 -9.41
C ALA A 140 -23.56 -5.61 -9.51
N ALA A 141 -24.83 -5.20 -9.69
CA ALA A 141 -25.97 -6.12 -9.89
C ALA A 141 -25.77 -7.04 -11.09
N ARG A 142 -25.37 -6.49 -12.24
CA ARG A 142 -25.15 -7.24 -13.48
C ARG A 142 -23.99 -8.23 -13.41
N THR A 143 -23.00 -7.93 -12.60
CA THR A 143 -21.79 -8.76 -12.46
C THR A 143 -21.82 -9.70 -11.26
N GLY A 144 -22.92 -9.68 -10.48
CA GLY A 144 -23.10 -10.55 -9.32
C GLY A 144 -22.34 -10.11 -8.06
N VAL A 145 -21.77 -8.91 -8.04
CA VAL A 145 -21.15 -8.34 -6.85
C VAL A 145 -22.24 -7.77 -5.95
N THR A 146 -22.64 -8.54 -4.94
CA THR A 146 -23.76 -8.21 -4.06
C THR A 146 -23.33 -7.62 -2.72
N ARG A 147 -22.09 -7.88 -2.26
CA ARG A 147 -21.64 -7.38 -0.97
C ARG A 147 -21.18 -5.92 -1.09
N THR A 148 -21.77 -5.02 -0.30
CA THR A 148 -21.46 -3.59 -0.35
C THR A 148 -21.66 -2.90 1.00
N THR A 149 -20.91 -1.82 1.22
CA THR A 149 -21.00 -1.00 2.44
C THR A 149 -22.00 0.14 2.30
N PHE A 150 -22.55 0.59 3.42
CA PHE A 150 -23.36 1.80 3.55
C PHE A 150 -23.15 2.44 4.93
N ASP A 151 -23.48 3.73 5.09
CA ASP A 151 -23.39 4.47 6.36
C ASP A 151 -24.42 5.60 6.49
N ASN A 152 -25.37 5.71 5.54
CA ASN A 152 -26.37 6.77 5.51
C ASN A 152 -27.71 6.30 4.92
N LEU A 153 -28.77 7.07 5.14
CA LEU A 153 -30.15 6.72 4.75
C LEU A 153 -30.38 6.78 3.23
N ASP A 154 -29.86 7.82 2.58
CA ASP A 154 -30.07 8.03 1.14
C ASP A 154 -29.42 6.92 0.30
N GLU A 155 -28.29 6.40 0.77
CA GLU A 155 -27.64 5.25 0.15
C GLU A 155 -28.50 3.98 0.22
N LEU A 156 -29.22 3.76 1.34
CA LEU A 156 -30.15 2.62 1.45
C LEU A 156 -31.28 2.68 0.42
N ASP A 157 -31.87 3.87 0.20
CA ASP A 157 -32.91 4.06 -0.81
C ASP A 157 -32.36 3.84 -2.24
N THR A 158 -31.13 4.29 -2.48
CA THR A 158 -30.42 4.07 -3.76
C THR A 158 -30.14 2.59 -3.98
N ILE A 159 -29.63 1.89 -2.97
CA ILE A 159 -29.35 0.45 -3.00
C ILE A 159 -30.68 -0.32 -3.23
N ARG A 160 -31.75 0.03 -2.52
CA ARG A 160 -33.06 -0.61 -2.70
C ARG A 160 -33.52 -0.56 -4.14
N THR A 161 -33.24 0.55 -4.82
CA THR A 161 -33.65 0.77 -6.21
C THR A 161 -32.81 -0.01 -7.21
N PHE A 162 -31.47 -0.01 -7.05
CA PHE A 162 -30.54 -0.46 -8.09
C PHE A 162 -29.83 -1.78 -7.78
N LEU A 163 -29.77 -2.22 -6.50
CA LEU A 163 -29.16 -3.48 -6.06
C LEU A 163 -29.99 -4.11 -4.91
N PRO A 164 -31.28 -4.42 -5.12
CA PRO A 164 -32.19 -4.84 -4.05
C PRO A 164 -31.79 -6.14 -3.34
N ASN A 165 -30.95 -6.98 -3.97
CA ASN A 165 -30.44 -8.23 -3.39
C ASN A 165 -29.06 -8.06 -2.76
N ALA A 166 -28.66 -6.83 -2.38
CA ALA A 166 -27.39 -6.57 -1.74
C ALA A 166 -27.27 -7.26 -0.39
N GLN A 167 -26.07 -7.74 -0.10
CA GLN A 167 -25.60 -8.13 1.22
C GLN A 167 -24.92 -6.91 1.85
N LEU A 168 -25.63 -6.19 2.70
CA LEU A 168 -25.20 -4.91 3.22
C LEU A 168 -24.26 -5.06 4.43
N VAL A 169 -23.24 -4.25 4.45
CA VAL A 169 -22.29 -4.14 5.57
C VAL A 169 -22.33 -2.69 6.07
N LEU A 170 -22.82 -2.48 7.29
CA LEU A 170 -22.89 -1.15 7.89
C LEU A 170 -21.49 -0.69 8.29
N ARG A 171 -21.02 0.38 7.66
CA ARG A 171 -19.75 1.00 8.03
C ARG A 171 -19.96 1.90 9.23
N ILE A 172 -19.30 1.59 10.35
CA ILE A 172 -19.34 2.40 11.57
C ILE A 172 -18.11 3.32 11.66
N PHE A 173 -18.28 4.39 12.40
CA PHE A 173 -17.20 5.33 12.73
C PHE A 173 -16.12 4.65 13.55
N ALA A 174 -14.88 4.85 13.14
CA ALA A 174 -13.67 4.51 13.90
C ALA A 174 -12.64 5.60 13.63
N SER A 175 -11.95 6.05 14.65
CA SER A 175 -10.91 7.07 14.54
C SER A 175 -9.67 6.60 15.29
N ASP A 176 -8.53 6.86 14.70
CA ASP A 176 -7.22 6.83 15.34
C ASP A 176 -6.60 8.22 15.17
N SER A 177 -6.51 8.98 16.26
CA SER A 177 -5.90 10.33 16.25
C SER A 177 -4.44 10.34 15.82
N ASP A 178 -3.79 9.17 15.87
CA ASP A 178 -2.38 9.00 15.54
C ASP A 178 -2.20 8.42 14.11
N ALA A 179 -3.29 8.18 13.36
CA ALA A 179 -3.22 7.70 11.98
C ALA A 179 -2.62 8.78 11.05
N LEU A 180 -1.93 8.36 9.99
CA LEU A 180 -1.41 9.26 8.94
C LEU A 180 -2.54 10.06 8.28
N ILE A 181 -3.69 9.41 8.08
CA ILE A 181 -4.94 10.03 7.59
C ILE A 181 -6.09 9.47 8.43
N ASP A 182 -6.77 10.32 9.17
CA ASP A 182 -8.05 9.97 9.83
C ASP A 182 -9.16 9.93 8.78
N LEU A 183 -9.81 8.78 8.65
CA LEU A 183 -10.91 8.55 7.71
C LEU A 183 -12.31 8.73 8.35
N GLY A 184 -12.37 9.00 9.66
CA GLY A 184 -13.62 9.12 10.40
C GLY A 184 -14.42 10.37 10.06
N GLU A 185 -13.78 11.45 9.62
CA GLU A 185 -14.49 12.70 9.25
C GLU A 185 -15.42 12.50 8.04
N LYS A 186 -15.05 11.64 7.09
CA LYS A 186 -15.78 11.47 5.83
C LYS A 186 -16.84 10.38 5.88
N PHE A 187 -16.59 9.28 6.57
CA PHE A 187 -17.41 8.08 6.52
C PHE A 187 -17.56 7.42 7.89
N GLY A 188 -18.69 6.72 8.04
CA GLY A 188 -18.96 5.86 9.16
C GLY A 188 -20.05 6.39 10.07
N ALA A 189 -21.08 5.57 10.33
CA ALA A 189 -22.15 5.84 11.26
C ALA A 189 -21.66 5.70 12.71
N THR A 190 -22.06 6.60 13.61
CA THR A 190 -21.81 6.41 15.05
C THR A 190 -22.64 5.23 15.58
N VAL A 191 -22.32 4.73 16.77
CA VAL A 191 -23.13 3.68 17.42
C VAL A 191 -24.60 4.13 17.55
N GLU A 192 -24.80 5.38 17.91
CA GLU A 192 -26.14 5.97 18.12
C GLU A 192 -26.94 6.06 16.81
N THR A 193 -26.29 6.42 15.70
CA THR A 193 -26.93 6.54 14.38
C THR A 193 -27.06 5.18 13.67
N SER A 194 -26.40 4.14 14.15
CA SER A 194 -26.45 2.80 13.55
C SER A 194 -27.82 2.13 13.70
N LEU A 195 -28.51 2.31 14.84
CA LEU A 195 -29.84 1.70 15.05
C LEU A 195 -30.89 2.24 14.07
N PRO A 196 -31.07 3.56 13.87
CA PRO A 196 -31.96 4.10 12.84
C PRO A 196 -31.66 3.60 11.43
N LEU A 197 -30.37 3.47 11.06
CA LEU A 197 -29.96 2.94 9.75
C LEU A 197 -30.39 1.48 9.57
N LEU A 198 -30.19 0.65 10.58
CA LEU A 198 -30.61 -0.75 10.56
C LEU A 198 -32.15 -0.87 10.50
N GLN A 199 -32.89 -0.03 11.23
CA GLN A 199 -34.36 0.04 11.16
C GLN A 199 -34.82 0.39 9.75
N ARG A 200 -34.22 1.41 9.12
CA ARG A 200 -34.54 1.78 7.74
C ARG A 200 -34.24 0.65 6.74
N ALA A 201 -33.09 -0.02 6.86
CA ALA A 201 -32.76 -1.17 6.04
C ALA A 201 -33.85 -2.28 6.19
N ARG A 202 -34.32 -2.53 7.39
CA ARG A 202 -35.41 -3.50 7.66
C ARG A 202 -36.73 -3.09 7.01
N GLU A 203 -37.12 -1.82 7.12
CA GLU A 203 -38.34 -1.28 6.47
C GLU A 203 -38.28 -1.45 4.95
N LEU A 204 -37.11 -1.22 4.35
CA LEU A 204 -36.87 -1.40 2.92
C LEU A 204 -36.76 -2.87 2.48
N GLY A 205 -36.76 -3.82 3.41
CA GLY A 205 -36.59 -5.24 3.11
C GLY A 205 -35.21 -5.57 2.55
N LEU A 206 -34.17 -4.83 2.94
CA LEU A 206 -32.78 -5.07 2.60
C LEU A 206 -32.13 -6.04 3.59
N ASP A 207 -31.12 -6.79 3.17
CA ASP A 207 -30.38 -7.75 3.98
C ASP A 207 -29.09 -7.12 4.51
N VAL A 208 -28.97 -6.97 5.85
CA VAL A 208 -27.74 -6.51 6.49
C VAL A 208 -27.03 -7.71 7.10
N CYS A 209 -25.88 -8.07 6.57
CA CYS A 209 -25.13 -9.26 6.96
C CYS A 209 -23.94 -8.97 7.89
N GLY A 210 -23.58 -7.71 8.12
CA GLY A 210 -22.39 -7.40 8.91
C GLY A 210 -22.13 -5.93 9.19
N VAL A 211 -21.00 -5.71 9.84
CA VAL A 211 -20.47 -4.39 10.19
C VAL A 211 -19.04 -4.28 9.67
N SER A 212 -18.66 -3.08 9.21
CA SER A 212 -17.27 -2.74 8.88
C SER A 212 -16.83 -1.47 9.61
N PHE A 213 -15.53 -1.34 9.78
CA PHE A 213 -14.90 -0.09 10.21
C PHE A 213 -13.53 0.07 9.57
N HIS A 214 -12.99 1.28 9.59
CA HIS A 214 -11.63 1.54 9.14
C HIS A 214 -11.01 2.62 10.04
N VAL A 215 -9.95 2.25 10.76
CA VAL A 215 -9.29 3.10 11.77
C VAL A 215 -8.38 4.19 11.19
N GLY A 216 -8.22 4.25 9.87
CA GLY A 216 -7.32 5.19 9.19
C GLY A 216 -6.10 4.50 8.57
N THR A 217 -5.39 5.25 7.73
CA THR A 217 -4.18 4.77 7.05
C THR A 217 -2.99 4.86 7.98
N GLY A 218 -2.22 3.77 8.10
CA GLY A 218 -1.01 3.75 8.93
C GLY A 218 -1.31 3.85 10.42
N ALA A 219 -2.39 3.24 10.88
CA ALA A 219 -2.77 3.20 12.29
C ALA A 219 -1.61 2.69 13.15
N SER A 220 -1.19 3.49 14.12
CA SER A 220 -0.13 3.15 15.06
C SER A 220 -0.68 2.67 16.39
N ASN A 221 -1.95 2.99 16.69
CA ASN A 221 -2.58 2.73 17.97
C ASN A 221 -3.52 1.52 17.90
N THR A 222 -3.11 0.41 18.53
CA THR A 222 -3.94 -0.80 18.61
C THR A 222 -5.23 -0.59 19.38
N SER A 223 -5.32 0.42 20.27
CA SER A 223 -6.54 0.71 21.04
C SER A 223 -7.70 1.18 20.15
N ALA A 224 -7.41 1.83 19.01
CA ALA A 224 -8.42 2.25 18.05
C ALA A 224 -9.18 1.04 17.47
N TYR A 225 -8.46 -0.02 17.11
CA TYR A 225 -9.07 -1.29 16.67
C TYR A 225 -9.91 -1.93 17.78
N VAL A 226 -9.37 -2.00 19.00
CA VAL A 226 -10.08 -2.60 20.15
C VAL A 226 -11.40 -1.89 20.41
N ASN A 227 -11.41 -0.55 20.39
CA ASN A 227 -12.62 0.25 20.57
C ASN A 227 -13.61 0.04 19.42
N ALA A 228 -13.13 0.04 18.18
CA ALA A 228 -13.98 -0.19 17.02
C ALA A 228 -14.61 -1.60 17.02
N ILE A 229 -13.89 -2.64 17.46
CA ILE A 229 -14.41 -4.00 17.64
C ILE A 229 -15.55 -4.02 18.68
N ARG A 230 -15.39 -3.32 19.82
CA ARG A 230 -16.44 -3.21 20.84
C ARG A 230 -17.67 -2.47 20.33
N HIS A 231 -17.48 -1.37 19.59
CA HIS A 231 -18.58 -0.66 18.93
C HIS A 231 -19.28 -1.55 17.89
N ALA A 232 -18.53 -2.29 17.08
CA ALA A 232 -19.09 -3.25 16.14
C ALA A 232 -19.94 -4.31 16.87
N LYS A 233 -19.50 -4.80 18.03
CA LYS A 233 -20.28 -5.76 18.85
C LYS A 233 -21.63 -5.20 19.27
N ILE A 234 -21.70 -3.94 19.69
CA ILE A 234 -22.96 -3.28 20.07
C ILE A 234 -23.89 -3.23 18.85
N VAL A 235 -23.35 -2.81 17.67
CA VAL A 235 -24.14 -2.71 16.43
C VAL A 235 -24.58 -4.08 15.91
N PHE A 236 -23.79 -5.15 16.10
CA PHE A 236 -24.21 -6.52 15.87
C PHE A 236 -25.41 -6.90 16.73
N GLY A 237 -25.43 -6.47 18.01
CA GLY A 237 -26.57 -6.64 18.90
C GLY A 237 -27.84 -5.98 18.36
N TYR A 238 -27.74 -4.74 17.87
CA TYR A 238 -28.86 -4.05 17.23
C TYR A 238 -29.36 -4.81 15.99
N GLY A 239 -28.45 -5.22 15.10
CA GLY A 239 -28.82 -5.99 13.91
C GLY A 239 -29.56 -7.27 14.26
N LYS A 240 -29.07 -8.04 15.23
CA LYS A 240 -29.71 -9.29 15.70
C LYS A 240 -31.09 -9.03 16.30
N SER A 241 -31.26 -7.96 17.08
CA SER A 241 -32.57 -7.60 17.70
C SER A 241 -33.62 -7.24 16.62
N LEU A 242 -33.20 -6.73 15.47
CA LEU A 242 -34.04 -6.45 14.32
C LEU A 242 -34.24 -7.68 13.39
N GLY A 243 -33.65 -8.84 13.72
CA GLY A 243 -33.81 -10.10 12.99
C GLY A 243 -32.87 -10.24 11.79
N PHE A 244 -31.78 -9.49 11.71
CA PHE A 244 -30.73 -9.67 10.70
C PHE A 244 -29.78 -10.82 11.08
N ASP A 245 -29.31 -11.55 10.06
CA ASP A 245 -28.33 -12.62 10.21
C ASP A 245 -26.90 -12.05 10.12
N MET A 246 -26.45 -11.43 11.20
CA MET A 246 -25.16 -10.76 11.30
C MET A 246 -24.01 -11.75 11.35
N LYS A 247 -23.34 -11.98 10.22
CA LYS A 247 -22.29 -13.02 10.05
C LYS A 247 -20.95 -12.50 9.54
N LEU A 248 -20.79 -11.19 9.30
CA LEU A 248 -19.57 -10.60 8.76
C LEU A 248 -19.08 -9.45 9.64
N LEU A 249 -17.84 -9.52 10.07
CA LEU A 249 -17.09 -8.38 10.59
C LEU A 249 -15.92 -8.07 9.67
N ASP A 250 -15.88 -6.84 9.18
CA ASP A 250 -14.77 -6.28 8.43
C ASP A 250 -14.02 -5.28 9.30
N ILE A 251 -12.76 -5.60 9.61
CA ILE A 251 -11.91 -4.77 10.47
C ILE A 251 -11.10 -3.71 9.70
N GLY A 252 -11.40 -3.55 8.40
CA GLY A 252 -10.81 -2.52 7.55
C GLY A 252 -9.32 -2.67 7.28
N GLY A 253 -8.69 -1.54 6.98
CA GLY A 253 -7.26 -1.41 6.69
C GLY A 253 -6.45 -0.88 7.87
N GLY A 254 -5.32 -0.19 7.56
CA GLY A 254 -4.39 0.37 8.54
C GLY A 254 -3.12 -0.46 8.73
N PHE A 255 -3.08 -1.68 8.21
CA PHE A 255 -1.95 -2.60 8.33
C PHE A 255 -0.75 -2.17 7.48
N GLN A 256 0.42 -2.27 8.07
CA GLN A 256 1.73 -2.06 7.43
C GLN A 256 2.64 -3.27 7.68
N ASP A 257 3.74 -3.34 6.92
CA ASP A 257 4.76 -4.37 7.09
C ASP A 257 5.49 -4.30 8.44
N CYS A 258 5.55 -3.12 9.07
CA CYS A 258 6.22 -2.93 10.36
C CYS A 258 5.32 -3.12 11.59
N ASN A 259 3.98 -3.18 11.45
CA ASN A 259 3.05 -3.20 12.59
C ASN A 259 2.14 -4.44 12.68
N LEU A 260 2.23 -5.37 11.73
CA LEU A 260 1.30 -6.51 11.65
C LEU A 260 1.26 -7.36 12.93
N GLU A 261 2.43 -7.70 13.47
CA GLU A 261 2.55 -8.57 14.64
C GLU A 261 1.95 -7.92 15.89
N ASP A 262 2.21 -6.64 16.11
CA ASP A 262 1.70 -5.88 17.25
C ASP A 262 0.18 -5.76 17.17
N ILE A 263 -0.34 -5.41 15.99
CA ILE A 263 -1.79 -5.34 15.74
C ILE A 263 -2.41 -6.73 15.93
N ALA A 264 -1.85 -7.77 15.34
CA ALA A 264 -2.38 -9.14 15.44
C ALA A 264 -2.37 -9.66 16.87
N CYS A 265 -1.33 -9.36 17.65
CA CYS A 265 -1.25 -9.73 19.07
C CYS A 265 -2.39 -9.11 19.87
N SER A 266 -2.75 -7.86 19.58
CA SER A 266 -3.85 -7.16 20.24
C SER A 266 -5.23 -7.61 19.75
N LEU A 267 -5.36 -7.90 18.43
CA LEU A 267 -6.66 -8.22 17.82
C LEU A 267 -7.13 -9.63 18.12
N ARG A 268 -6.26 -10.64 18.07
CA ARG A 268 -6.66 -12.05 18.22
C ARG A 268 -7.46 -12.33 19.50
N PRO A 269 -7.05 -11.87 20.70
CA PRO A 269 -7.80 -12.12 21.92
C PRO A 269 -9.21 -11.50 21.87
N ILE A 270 -9.33 -10.23 21.49
CA ILE A 270 -10.61 -9.53 21.51
C ILE A 270 -11.56 -10.02 20.41
N LEU A 271 -11.06 -10.37 19.23
CA LEU A 271 -11.89 -10.95 18.18
C LEU A 271 -12.47 -12.30 18.61
N LYS A 272 -11.68 -13.13 19.29
CA LYS A 272 -12.13 -14.43 19.85
C LYS A 272 -13.13 -14.25 20.97
N GLU A 273 -12.97 -13.23 21.82
CA GLU A 273 -13.87 -12.93 22.94
C GLU A 273 -15.21 -12.39 22.46
N GLU A 274 -15.17 -11.40 21.54
CA GLU A 274 -16.37 -10.66 21.14
C GLU A 274 -17.17 -11.33 20.02
N PHE A 275 -16.50 -12.09 19.14
CA PHE A 275 -17.13 -12.71 17.98
C PHE A 275 -16.98 -14.23 18.02
N PRO A 276 -18.10 -14.97 18.28
CA PRO A 276 -18.06 -16.42 18.35
C PRO A 276 -17.79 -17.08 16.98
N PRO A 277 -17.42 -18.36 16.94
CA PRO A 277 -17.34 -19.14 15.72
C PRO A 277 -18.63 -19.01 14.90
N GLY A 278 -18.50 -18.78 13.59
CA GLY A 278 -19.61 -18.55 12.65
C GLY A 278 -19.73 -17.10 12.16
N VAL A 279 -19.06 -16.13 12.78
CA VAL A 279 -18.85 -14.81 12.21
C VAL A 279 -17.59 -14.86 11.34
N ARG A 280 -17.74 -14.55 10.05
CA ARG A 280 -16.61 -14.41 9.11
C ARG A 280 -15.88 -13.10 9.41
N LEU A 281 -14.57 -13.19 9.59
CA LEU A 281 -13.71 -12.03 9.80
C LEU A 281 -12.96 -11.72 8.51
N ILE A 282 -13.03 -10.47 8.06
CA ILE A 282 -12.24 -9.97 6.93
C ILE A 282 -11.51 -8.69 7.32
N ALA A 283 -10.50 -8.31 6.53
CA ALA A 283 -9.76 -7.07 6.65
C ALA A 283 -9.42 -6.54 5.26
N GLU A 284 -9.10 -5.24 5.15
CA GLU A 284 -8.83 -4.54 3.88
C GLU A 284 -7.35 -4.08 3.77
N PRO A 285 -6.33 -4.98 3.87
CA PRO A 285 -4.93 -4.59 3.76
C PRO A 285 -4.60 -4.18 2.32
N GLY A 286 -4.19 -2.91 2.14
CA GLY A 286 -3.63 -2.42 0.87
C GLY A 286 -2.11 -2.25 1.00
N ARG A 287 -1.69 -1.27 1.76
CA ARG A 287 -0.29 -0.89 2.00
C ARG A 287 0.56 -2.07 2.47
N TYR A 288 0.04 -2.91 3.32
CA TYR A 288 0.71 -4.08 3.84
C TYR A 288 1.28 -5.00 2.74
N TYR A 289 0.51 -5.24 1.67
CA TYR A 289 0.94 -6.10 0.56
C TYR A 289 1.82 -5.37 -0.45
N ALA A 290 1.49 -4.13 -0.77
CA ALA A 290 2.06 -3.45 -1.93
C ALA A 290 3.33 -2.65 -1.61
N ARG A 291 3.39 -1.98 -0.43
CA ARG A 291 4.41 -0.95 -0.14
C ARG A 291 5.84 -1.44 -0.35
N SER A 292 6.22 -2.52 0.33
CA SER A 292 7.60 -3.02 0.32
C SER A 292 7.95 -3.85 -0.92
N ALA A 293 6.97 -4.18 -1.77
CA ALA A 293 7.19 -4.96 -2.97
C ALA A 293 7.72 -4.16 -4.16
N TYR A 294 7.65 -2.82 -4.14
CA TYR A 294 8.01 -2.00 -5.29
C TYR A 294 9.16 -1.04 -4.96
N THR A 295 10.12 -1.00 -5.87
CA THR A 295 11.23 -0.03 -5.89
C THR A 295 11.09 0.84 -7.12
N LEU A 296 11.03 2.17 -6.94
CA LEU A 296 11.01 3.15 -8.03
C LEU A 296 12.44 3.59 -8.36
N VAL A 297 12.73 3.77 -9.64
CA VAL A 297 14.04 4.17 -10.14
C VAL A 297 13.88 5.42 -11.01
N CYS A 298 14.53 6.52 -10.60
CA CYS A 298 14.44 7.83 -11.24
C CYS A 298 15.80 8.31 -11.73
N LYS A 299 15.83 8.99 -12.89
CA LYS A 299 17.02 9.58 -13.49
C LYS A 299 17.17 11.04 -13.08
N ILE A 300 18.38 11.48 -12.78
CA ILE A 300 18.70 12.88 -12.55
C ILE A 300 18.84 13.59 -13.90
N LEU A 301 17.93 14.51 -14.15
CA LEU A 301 17.86 15.30 -15.39
C LEU A 301 18.72 16.54 -15.32
N SER A 302 18.82 17.17 -14.13
CA SER A 302 19.55 18.42 -13.95
C SER A 302 20.03 18.59 -12.52
N ARG A 303 21.04 19.44 -12.34
CA ARG A 303 21.57 19.82 -11.02
C ARG A 303 21.81 21.34 -10.99
N ARG A 304 21.37 21.97 -9.92
CA ARG A 304 21.71 23.35 -9.62
C ARG A 304 22.61 23.39 -8.40
N ARG A 305 23.85 23.78 -8.60
CA ARG A 305 24.83 23.98 -7.53
C ARG A 305 24.67 25.36 -6.91
N HIS A 306 24.87 25.46 -5.61
CA HIS A 306 25.04 26.74 -4.95
C HIS A 306 26.44 27.30 -5.28
N ILE A 307 26.47 28.48 -5.94
CA ILE A 307 27.70 29.16 -6.31
C ILE A 307 27.75 30.47 -5.50
N GLY A 308 28.60 30.54 -4.49
CA GLY A 308 28.76 31.72 -3.65
C GLY A 308 29.56 31.44 -2.39
N THR A 309 30.18 32.48 -1.83
CA THR A 309 31.05 32.34 -0.66
C THR A 309 30.30 32.29 0.67
N ASP A 310 29.02 32.67 0.69
CA ASP A 310 28.25 32.84 1.94
C ASP A 310 27.22 31.73 2.21
N ASP A 311 27.16 30.67 1.37
CA ASP A 311 26.06 29.70 1.39
C ASP A 311 26.57 28.23 1.32
N HIS A 312 27.74 27.95 1.90
CA HIS A 312 28.35 26.61 1.90
C HIS A 312 27.50 25.52 2.61
N ASP A 313 26.51 25.92 3.39
CA ASP A 313 25.64 25.01 4.14
C ASP A 313 24.33 24.65 3.41
N LYS A 314 24.01 25.29 2.27
CA LYS A 314 22.78 24.97 1.53
C LYS A 314 22.96 23.74 0.66
N PRO A 315 21.98 22.80 0.69
CA PRO A 315 22.00 21.63 -0.17
C PRO A 315 21.87 22.03 -1.65
N ASP A 316 22.63 21.36 -2.52
CA ASP A 316 22.45 21.46 -3.97
C ASP A 316 21.06 20.97 -4.38
N MET A 317 20.52 21.45 -5.49
CA MET A 317 19.24 21.01 -6.02
C MET A 317 19.45 19.97 -7.11
N LEU A 318 18.76 18.85 -7.01
CA LEU A 318 18.65 17.82 -8.06
C LEU A 318 17.25 17.85 -8.62
N TYR A 319 17.13 17.68 -9.94
CA TYR A 319 15.86 17.56 -10.65
C TYR A 319 15.80 16.18 -11.30
N GLN A 320 14.77 15.40 -10.96
CA GLN A 320 14.61 14.04 -11.49
C GLN A 320 13.36 13.93 -12.37
N ASN A 321 13.23 12.80 -13.08
CA ASN A 321 12.18 12.56 -14.06
C ASN A 321 10.82 12.15 -13.49
N ASP A 322 10.65 12.08 -12.17
CA ASP A 322 9.37 11.85 -11.48
C ASP A 322 9.29 12.69 -10.21
N GLY A 323 8.08 13.02 -9.76
CA GLY A 323 7.86 13.94 -8.65
C GLY A 323 6.55 13.74 -7.92
N VAL A 324 6.15 14.72 -7.10
CA VAL A 324 4.95 14.63 -6.26
C VAL A 324 3.64 14.64 -7.06
N TYR A 325 3.65 15.06 -8.30
CA TYR A 325 2.51 14.94 -9.22
C TYR A 325 2.46 13.59 -9.94
N GLY A 326 3.55 12.84 -9.89
CA GLY A 326 3.68 11.47 -10.36
C GLY A 326 3.66 10.46 -9.21
N SER A 327 4.68 9.59 -9.17
CA SER A 327 4.73 8.47 -8.21
C SER A 327 5.08 8.87 -6.77
N PHE A 328 5.38 10.15 -6.51
CA PHE A 328 5.66 10.67 -5.16
C PHE A 328 4.50 11.46 -4.54
N MET A 329 3.28 11.30 -5.04
CA MET A 329 2.09 11.97 -4.47
C MET A 329 1.91 11.64 -2.98
N ASN A 330 2.32 10.46 -2.52
CA ASN A 330 2.31 10.06 -1.12
C ASN A 330 3.18 10.97 -0.22
N VAL A 331 4.24 11.57 -0.74
CA VAL A 331 5.04 12.58 -0.01
C VAL A 331 4.20 13.82 0.29
N LEU A 332 3.35 14.23 -0.67
CA LEU A 332 2.51 15.42 -0.52
C LEU A 332 1.28 15.16 0.38
N ILE A 333 0.52 14.10 0.09
CA ILE A 333 -0.77 13.84 0.74
C ILE A 333 -0.65 13.09 2.06
N GLU A 334 0.33 12.19 2.19
CA GLU A 334 0.55 11.36 3.39
C GLU A 334 1.77 11.79 4.20
N LYS A 335 2.53 12.79 3.70
CA LYS A 335 3.80 13.26 4.30
C LYS A 335 4.82 12.12 4.48
N GLU A 336 4.78 11.15 3.56
CA GLU A 336 5.72 10.04 3.56
C GLU A 336 7.14 10.57 3.36
N THR A 337 8.09 10.05 4.11
CA THR A 337 9.50 10.41 3.97
C THR A 337 10.20 9.37 3.11
N VAL A 338 10.71 9.78 1.97
CA VAL A 338 11.45 8.92 1.04
C VAL A 338 12.96 9.15 1.17
N ARG A 339 13.72 8.06 1.11
CA ARG A 339 15.19 8.11 1.17
C ARG A 339 15.77 7.41 -0.06
N PRO A 340 16.32 8.17 -1.01
CA PRO A 340 16.98 7.59 -2.17
C PRO A 340 18.31 6.96 -1.83
N SER A 341 18.72 6.04 -2.67
CA SER A 341 20.09 5.57 -2.76
C SER A 341 20.57 5.63 -4.20
N LEU A 342 21.85 5.94 -4.39
CA LEU A 342 22.48 5.96 -5.72
C LEU A 342 22.53 4.54 -6.28
N VAL A 343 22.05 4.37 -7.51
CA VAL A 343 22.24 3.12 -8.26
C VAL A 343 23.70 3.04 -8.69
N ALA A 344 24.42 2.01 -8.24
CA ALA A 344 25.78 1.75 -8.67
C ALA A 344 25.75 1.26 -10.13
N TYR A 345 25.94 2.17 -11.07
CA TYR A 345 25.96 1.90 -12.49
C TYR A 345 27.22 2.44 -13.11
N THR A 346 28.02 1.57 -13.75
CA THR A 346 29.19 1.98 -14.50
C THR A 346 28.81 2.20 -15.95
N TRP A 347 28.75 3.44 -16.37
CA TRP A 347 28.50 3.83 -17.74
C TRP A 347 29.65 3.36 -18.65
N PRO A 348 29.40 2.57 -19.69
CA PRO A 348 30.48 2.00 -20.52
C PRO A 348 31.23 3.03 -21.38
N PHE A 349 30.71 4.25 -21.53
CA PHE A 349 31.27 5.26 -22.43
C PHE A 349 32.02 6.42 -21.74
N HIS A 350 32.06 6.47 -20.42
CA HIS A 350 32.90 7.44 -19.70
C HIS A 350 34.30 6.90 -19.39
N SER A 351 34.98 6.32 -20.38
CA SER A 351 36.31 5.71 -20.23
C SER A 351 37.47 6.71 -20.14
N HIS A 352 37.24 8.02 -20.08
CA HIS A 352 38.33 9.00 -20.09
C HIS A 352 38.49 9.84 -18.84
N ASP A 353 37.71 9.65 -17.80
CA ASP A 353 38.02 10.26 -16.52
C ASP A 353 38.47 9.19 -15.53
N ASN A 354 39.75 9.28 -15.13
CA ASN A 354 40.43 8.45 -14.11
C ASN A 354 39.82 8.62 -12.71
N ASP A 355 38.51 8.94 -12.58
CA ASP A 355 37.84 9.17 -11.30
C ASP A 355 36.99 7.96 -10.88
N THR A 356 37.63 6.79 -10.82
CA THR A 356 37.05 5.58 -10.19
C THR A 356 36.90 5.72 -8.67
N ARG A 357 37.25 6.85 -8.10
CA ARG A 357 37.06 7.19 -6.68
C ARG A 357 36.22 8.44 -6.57
N ARG A 358 34.88 8.30 -6.70
CA ARG A 358 33.99 9.33 -6.11
C ARG A 358 34.44 9.45 -4.66
N LYS A 359 34.92 10.63 -4.25
CA LYS A 359 35.31 10.87 -2.87
C LYS A 359 34.14 10.53 -2.00
N LEU A 360 34.28 9.62 -1.06
CA LEU A 360 33.33 9.39 0.02
C LEU A 360 33.33 10.65 0.90
N GLN A 361 32.54 11.61 0.49
CA GLN A 361 32.28 12.84 1.21
C GLN A 361 30.78 12.99 1.29
N GLU A 362 30.27 13.38 2.43
CA GLU A 362 28.87 13.69 2.60
C GLU A 362 28.49 14.90 1.75
N HIS A 363 27.46 14.71 0.93
CA HIS A 363 26.82 15.73 0.11
C HIS A 363 25.37 15.84 0.54
N ARG A 364 24.80 17.04 0.46
CA ARG A 364 23.40 17.29 0.84
C ARG A 364 22.64 17.79 -0.37
N TYR A 365 21.43 17.26 -0.58
CA TYR A 365 20.62 17.57 -1.75
C TYR A 365 19.16 17.85 -1.39
N THR A 366 18.54 18.81 -2.12
CA THR A 366 17.09 18.92 -2.22
C THR A 366 16.68 18.34 -3.57
N ILE A 367 15.75 17.39 -3.57
CA ILE A 367 15.34 16.63 -4.75
C ILE A 367 13.97 17.13 -5.20
N TRP A 368 13.88 17.53 -6.45
CA TRP A 368 12.71 18.08 -7.11
C TRP A 368 12.25 17.15 -8.23
N GLY A 369 10.92 17.10 -8.45
CA GLY A 369 10.35 16.48 -9.64
C GLY A 369 10.52 17.34 -10.90
N PRO A 370 9.96 16.88 -12.05
CA PRO A 370 10.18 17.49 -13.35
C PRO A 370 9.25 18.67 -13.65
N THR A 371 8.21 18.92 -12.84
CA THR A 371 7.19 19.90 -13.15
C THR A 371 7.65 21.34 -12.86
N CYS A 372 6.95 22.32 -13.41
CA CYS A 372 7.27 23.74 -13.16
C CYS A 372 6.73 24.25 -11.81
N ASP A 373 6.03 23.43 -11.05
CA ASP A 373 5.47 23.85 -9.77
C ASP A 373 6.49 23.74 -8.63
N SER A 374 6.57 24.80 -7.83
CA SER A 374 7.44 24.84 -6.64
C SER A 374 7.01 23.91 -5.50
N VAL A 375 5.81 23.30 -5.57
CA VAL A 375 5.35 22.24 -4.65
C VAL A 375 6.00 20.90 -4.98
N ASP A 376 6.53 20.73 -6.20
CA ASP A 376 7.09 19.47 -6.70
C ASP A 376 8.44 19.11 -6.05
N CYS A 377 8.47 19.09 -4.71
CA CYS A 377 9.63 18.76 -3.91
C CYS A 377 9.50 17.35 -3.30
N VAL A 378 10.32 16.43 -3.75
CA VAL A 378 10.31 15.02 -3.33
C VAL A 378 10.95 14.84 -1.95
N ALA A 379 12.10 15.46 -1.74
CA ALA A 379 12.80 15.38 -0.46
C ALA A 379 13.72 16.60 -0.26
N LYS A 380 13.80 17.07 0.97
CA LYS A 380 14.66 18.19 1.36
C LYS A 380 15.82 17.71 2.18
N ASP A 381 17.00 18.30 1.91
CA ASP A 381 18.18 18.16 2.76
C ASP A 381 18.62 16.72 2.98
N VAL A 382 18.67 15.96 1.89
CA VAL A 382 19.00 14.53 1.90
C VAL A 382 20.51 14.34 1.92
N PRO A 383 21.09 13.69 2.94
CA PRO A 383 22.51 13.34 2.95
C PRO A 383 22.78 12.16 2.01
N MET A 384 23.83 12.28 1.19
CA MET A 384 24.30 11.24 0.29
C MET A 384 25.81 11.06 0.46
N ASN A 385 26.26 9.81 0.51
CA ASN A 385 27.69 9.49 0.71
C ASN A 385 28.53 9.63 -0.57
N SER A 386 27.93 10.11 -1.65
CA SER A 386 28.60 10.28 -2.95
C SER A 386 28.05 11.52 -3.66
N GLU A 387 28.87 12.17 -4.46
CA GLU A 387 28.44 13.23 -5.37
C GLU A 387 27.47 12.65 -6.41
N ILE A 388 26.29 13.29 -6.56
CA ILE A 388 25.28 12.95 -7.57
C ILE A 388 25.48 13.83 -8.79
N ARG A 389 25.47 13.23 -10.00
CA ARG A 389 25.70 13.89 -11.28
C ARG A 389 24.47 13.78 -12.18
N ILE A 390 24.35 14.66 -13.15
CA ILE A 390 23.34 14.56 -14.21
C ILE A 390 23.52 13.23 -14.94
N GLY A 391 22.41 12.51 -15.15
CA GLY A 391 22.41 11.18 -15.76
C GLY A 391 22.52 10.01 -14.74
N ASP A 392 22.83 10.30 -13.48
CA ASP A 392 22.78 9.28 -12.44
C ASP A 392 21.33 8.84 -12.18
N TRP A 393 21.19 7.62 -11.63
CA TRP A 393 19.91 7.05 -11.27
C TRP A 393 19.82 6.88 -9.74
N LEU A 394 18.68 7.26 -9.20
CA LEU A 394 18.34 7.08 -7.79
C LEU A 394 17.27 6.00 -7.66
N LYS A 395 17.41 5.09 -6.70
CA LYS A 395 16.37 4.12 -6.35
C LYS A 395 15.69 4.47 -5.03
N TYR A 396 14.38 4.31 -5.00
CA TYR A 396 13.51 4.56 -3.86
C TYR A 396 12.79 3.27 -3.51
N LYS A 397 13.01 2.75 -2.30
CA LYS A 397 12.32 1.55 -1.79
C LYS A 397 10.93 1.92 -1.26
N ASN A 398 10.08 0.89 -1.09
CA ASN A 398 8.76 1.03 -0.48
C ASN A 398 7.79 1.92 -1.28
N MET A 399 7.87 1.88 -2.60
CA MET A 399 7.11 2.72 -3.52
C MET A 399 5.90 2.00 -4.14
N GLY A 400 5.33 0.98 -3.46
CA GLY A 400 4.20 0.21 -4.01
C GLY A 400 2.82 0.65 -3.54
N ALA A 401 2.72 1.57 -2.58
CA ALA A 401 1.42 1.94 -2.01
C ALA A 401 1.12 3.43 -2.25
N TYR A 402 -0.03 3.72 -2.87
CA TYR A 402 -0.51 5.09 -3.13
C TYR A 402 0.50 5.96 -3.86
N THR A 403 1.20 5.37 -4.83
CA THR A 403 2.17 5.99 -5.72
C THR A 403 1.54 6.16 -7.11
N THR A 404 1.67 5.19 -8.01
CA THR A 404 1.07 5.22 -9.34
C THR A 404 -0.46 5.36 -9.31
N ALA A 405 -1.12 4.81 -8.29
CA ALA A 405 -2.59 4.91 -8.13
C ALA A 405 -3.09 6.35 -7.91
N THR A 406 -2.23 7.26 -7.45
CA THR A 406 -2.56 8.67 -7.18
C THR A 406 -1.87 9.63 -8.14
N ALA A 407 -1.05 9.12 -9.07
CA ALA A 407 -0.31 9.93 -10.03
C ALA A 407 -1.24 10.67 -11.01
N THR A 408 -0.83 11.87 -11.39
CA THR A 408 -1.55 12.74 -12.32
C THR A 408 -0.78 12.90 -13.64
N GLN A 409 -1.39 13.58 -14.60
CA GLN A 409 -0.74 13.98 -15.85
C GLN A 409 -0.43 15.50 -15.87
N PHE A 410 -0.17 16.08 -14.72
CA PHE A 410 0.15 17.50 -14.61
C PHE A 410 1.37 17.85 -15.45
N ASN A 411 1.35 19.01 -16.12
CA ASN A 411 2.32 19.44 -17.13
C ASN A 411 2.50 18.49 -18.34
N GLY A 412 1.61 17.50 -18.52
CA GLY A 412 1.69 16.53 -19.61
C GLY A 412 2.69 15.39 -19.38
N PHE A 413 3.25 15.25 -18.17
CA PHE A 413 4.09 14.10 -17.84
C PHE A 413 3.27 12.82 -17.75
N SER A 414 3.88 11.70 -18.16
CA SER A 414 3.24 10.39 -18.08
C SER A 414 3.08 9.95 -16.62
N ASN A 415 1.94 9.36 -16.32
CA ASN A 415 1.70 8.66 -15.07
C ASN A 415 1.78 7.13 -15.21
N GLN A 416 2.23 6.65 -16.39
CA GLN A 416 2.42 5.23 -16.67
C GLN A 416 3.91 4.95 -16.82
N HIS A 417 4.41 4.03 -15.98
CA HIS A 417 5.80 3.63 -15.97
C HIS A 417 5.94 2.13 -16.26
N ASP A 418 7.03 1.75 -16.90
CA ASP A 418 7.38 0.35 -17.06
C ASP A 418 7.59 -0.30 -15.68
N VAL A 419 7.14 -1.55 -15.54
CA VAL A 419 7.36 -2.36 -14.33
C VAL A 419 8.12 -3.62 -14.70
N ILE A 420 9.25 -3.84 -14.03
CA ILE A 420 10.03 -5.07 -14.14
C ILE A 420 9.64 -5.98 -12.98
N TYR A 421 9.10 -7.16 -13.30
CA TYR A 421 8.69 -8.10 -12.27
C TYR A 421 9.81 -9.11 -12.00
N ILE A 422 10.14 -9.27 -10.73
CA ILE A 422 11.04 -10.30 -10.22
C ILE A 422 10.31 -11.13 -9.16
N ASN A 423 10.87 -12.32 -8.89
CA ASN A 423 10.39 -13.17 -7.81
C ASN A 423 11.58 -13.67 -7.00
N THR A 424 11.70 -13.20 -5.76
CA THR A 424 12.79 -13.57 -4.85
C THR A 424 12.45 -14.76 -3.95
N GLU A 425 11.29 -15.41 -4.15
CA GLU A 425 10.92 -16.66 -3.46
C GLU A 425 11.62 -17.88 -4.07
N SER A 426 11.69 -18.96 -3.29
CA SER A 426 12.40 -20.19 -3.70
C SER A 426 11.83 -20.83 -4.97
N MET A 427 12.69 -21.59 -5.67
CA MET A 427 12.45 -22.24 -6.97
C MET A 427 11.14 -23.04 -7.08
N ASP A 428 10.63 -23.62 -6.00
CA ASP A 428 9.41 -24.44 -6.05
C ASP A 428 8.13 -23.62 -6.27
N TYR A 429 8.13 -22.35 -5.85
CA TYR A 429 7.04 -21.42 -6.13
C TYR A 429 7.16 -20.78 -7.52
N GLN A 430 8.37 -20.62 -8.03
CA GLN A 430 8.63 -20.06 -9.35
C GLN A 430 7.98 -20.90 -10.47
N ALA A 431 8.05 -22.22 -10.39
CA ALA A 431 7.53 -23.11 -11.43
C ALA A 431 5.99 -23.06 -11.58
N MET A 432 5.25 -22.80 -10.51
CA MET A 432 3.80 -22.77 -10.54
C MET A 432 3.22 -21.43 -11.03
N HIS A 433 3.85 -20.31 -10.64
CA HIS A 433 3.29 -18.96 -10.92
C HIS A 433 3.77 -18.35 -12.24
N TRP A 434 5.01 -18.65 -12.68
CA TRP A 434 5.52 -18.13 -13.95
C TRP A 434 4.77 -18.66 -15.18
N LYS A 435 4.24 -19.88 -15.14
CA LYS A 435 3.37 -20.40 -16.21
C LYS A 435 2.06 -19.62 -16.30
N ALA A 436 1.51 -19.18 -15.19
CA ALA A 436 0.29 -18.39 -15.16
C ALA A 436 0.52 -16.94 -15.64
N LEU A 437 1.63 -16.31 -15.23
CA LEU A 437 2.01 -14.96 -15.63
C LEU A 437 2.44 -14.85 -17.10
N ALA A 438 3.18 -15.83 -17.62
CA ALA A 438 3.60 -15.84 -19.02
C ALA A 438 2.43 -15.93 -20.01
N ASN A 439 1.30 -16.52 -19.62
CA ASN A 439 0.10 -16.62 -20.46
C ASN A 439 -0.71 -15.30 -20.55
N LEU A 440 -0.43 -14.30 -19.69
CA LEU A 440 -1.11 -13.00 -19.70
C LEU A 440 -0.45 -11.96 -20.62
N HIS A 441 0.73 -12.25 -21.17
CA HIS A 441 1.59 -11.24 -21.80
C HIS A 441 1.61 -11.20 -23.34
N GLN A 442 0.64 -11.77 -24.05
CA GLN A 442 0.68 -11.68 -25.50
C GLN A 442 0.23 -10.34 -26.10
N ASP A 443 -0.39 -9.44 -25.33
CA ASP A 443 -1.08 -8.31 -25.98
C ASP A 443 -0.74 -6.90 -25.54
N HIS A 444 0.13 -6.43 -24.78
CA HIS A 444 0.37 -4.95 -24.68
C HIS A 444 1.34 -4.41 -23.61
N LEU A 445 2.22 -5.20 -23.00
CA LEU A 445 3.21 -4.59 -22.09
C LEU A 445 4.62 -5.07 -22.40
N ARG A 446 5.56 -4.14 -22.56
CA ARG A 446 7.00 -4.44 -22.63
C ARG A 446 7.48 -4.85 -21.24
N THR A 447 7.24 -6.08 -20.89
CA THR A 447 7.66 -6.68 -19.62
C THR A 447 8.92 -7.50 -19.86
N PHE A 448 9.96 -7.18 -19.12
CA PHE A 448 11.16 -8.03 -19.06
C PHE A 448 11.07 -8.87 -17.79
N THR A 449 11.06 -10.17 -17.94
CA THR A 449 11.12 -11.12 -16.84
C THR A 449 12.54 -11.60 -16.71
N ILE A 450 13.18 -11.40 -15.59
CA ILE A 450 14.48 -11.99 -15.27
C ILE A 450 14.22 -13.25 -14.47
N SER A 451 14.48 -14.42 -15.08
CA SER A 451 14.56 -15.70 -14.37
C SER A 451 15.99 -15.85 -13.84
N VAL A 452 16.16 -16.11 -12.57
CA VAL A 452 17.44 -16.49 -11.96
C VAL A 452 17.42 -17.97 -11.66
#